data_bdec86159bff0f207926b146a742fc64
#
_entry.id   bdec86159bff0f207926b146a742fc64
#
_cell.length_a   1.000
_cell.length_b   1.000
_cell.length_c   1.000
_cell.angle_alpha   90.00
_cell.angle_beta   90.00
_cell.angle_gamma   90.00
#
_symmetry.space_group_name_H-M   'P 1'
#
loop_
_entity.id
_entity.type
_entity.pdbx_description
1 polymer ?
#
loop_
_entity_poly.entity_id
_entity_poly.type
_entity_poly.pdbx_seq_one_letter_code
_entity_poly.pdbx_strand_id
1 'polypeptide(L)'
;MESTDRLLAAMTAAVVEGDRAAAVALAAQALADSLDLHEVIERGFIPGIQKVGELWESGEYFLPELISGAECMKAAMAVLKPAFAAALTEAFRRGKVVIGTIEGDIHDIGKNLVASMLSANGFDVLDLGADVKPARFIEAAEGMGADLICLSALLTTTMLNQRRLIELLKERGLRGRFKVLVGGAPVSRKWAADIGADGYGENALAAVKLAVELGPKRRPA
;
A
#
# COMPACT_ATOMS: atom_id res chain seq x y z
N MET A 1 14.15 5.06 28.63
CA MET A 1 13.20 3.96 28.45
C MET A 1 11.75 4.44 28.58
N GLU A 2 11.26 4.88 29.76
CA GLU A 2 9.86 5.37 29.92
C GLU A 2 9.47 6.53 29.00
N SER A 3 10.36 7.45 28.70
CA SER A 3 10.14 8.60 27.82
C SER A 3 9.95 8.17 26.35
N THR A 4 10.77 7.24 25.88
CA THR A 4 10.69 6.72 24.51
C THR A 4 9.42 5.89 24.30
N ASP A 5 9.07 5.02 25.26
CA ASP A 5 7.85 4.21 25.17
C ASP A 5 6.58 5.09 25.15
N ARG A 6 6.57 6.20 25.91
CA ARG A 6 5.47 7.19 25.86
C ARG A 6 5.37 7.88 24.49
N LEU A 7 6.51 8.23 23.89
CA LEU A 7 6.56 8.85 22.58
C LEU A 7 6.04 7.89 21.48
N LEU A 8 6.47 6.63 21.53
CA LEU A 8 6.00 5.60 20.61
C LEU A 8 4.48 5.35 20.74
N ALA A 9 3.98 5.29 21.99
CA ALA A 9 2.54 5.17 22.24
C ALA A 9 1.74 6.39 21.71
N ALA A 10 2.29 7.61 21.85
CA ALA A 10 1.67 8.81 21.31
C ALA A 10 1.63 8.78 19.75
N MET A 11 2.65 8.25 19.09
CA MET A 11 2.64 8.06 17.62
C MET A 11 1.53 7.10 17.18
N THR A 12 1.38 5.97 17.89
CA THR A 12 0.27 5.04 17.68
C THR A 12 -1.08 5.74 17.82
N ALA A 13 -1.28 6.48 18.92
CA ALA A 13 -2.53 7.20 19.18
C ALA A 13 -2.83 8.24 18.08
N ALA A 14 -1.84 9.03 17.67
CA ALA A 14 -2.01 10.04 16.63
C ALA A 14 -2.51 9.45 15.30
N VAL A 15 -2.03 8.26 14.92
CA VAL A 15 -2.51 7.58 13.71
C VAL A 15 -3.93 7.05 13.91
N VAL A 16 -4.24 6.45 15.07
CA VAL A 16 -5.58 5.94 15.38
C VAL A 16 -6.61 7.06 15.38
N GLU A 17 -6.29 8.18 16.02
CA GLU A 17 -7.18 9.34 16.13
C GLU A 17 -7.27 10.18 14.84
N GLY A 18 -6.42 9.91 13.85
CA GLY A 18 -6.36 10.68 12.62
C GLY A 18 -5.76 12.08 12.78
N ASP A 19 -4.98 12.30 13.86
CA ASP A 19 -4.32 13.59 14.12
C ASP A 19 -3.01 13.71 13.33
N ARG A 20 -3.16 14.22 12.10
CA ARG A 20 -2.04 14.44 11.19
C ARG A 20 -1.00 15.42 11.75
N ALA A 21 -1.44 16.45 12.49
CA ALA A 21 -0.52 17.46 13.02
C ALA A 21 0.35 16.85 14.13
N ALA A 22 -0.26 16.09 15.04
CA ALA A 22 0.46 15.35 16.06
C ALA A 22 1.41 14.31 15.44
N ALA A 23 0.98 13.54 14.45
CA ALA A 23 1.82 12.53 13.79
C ALA A 23 3.08 13.16 13.16
N VAL A 24 2.95 14.30 12.47
CA VAL A 24 4.06 15.06 11.90
C VAL A 24 5.00 15.58 12.97
N ALA A 25 4.44 16.18 14.06
CA ALA A 25 5.24 16.72 15.16
C ALA A 25 6.04 15.63 15.88
N LEU A 26 5.41 14.48 16.17
CA LEU A 26 6.05 13.33 16.80
C LEU A 26 7.15 12.70 15.92
N ALA A 27 6.93 12.65 14.60
CA ALA A 27 7.97 12.21 13.66
C ALA A 27 9.18 13.17 13.65
N ALA A 28 8.93 14.47 13.65
CA ALA A 28 9.98 15.48 13.73
C ALA A 28 10.73 15.42 15.07
N GLN A 29 10.03 15.20 16.18
CA GLN A 29 10.64 15.02 17.49
C GLN A 29 11.55 13.78 17.52
N ALA A 30 11.10 12.65 16.97
CA ALA A 30 11.93 11.45 16.89
C ALA A 30 13.26 11.68 16.16
N LEU A 31 13.24 12.48 15.07
CA LEU A 31 14.44 12.90 14.36
C LEU A 31 15.34 13.80 15.22
N ALA A 32 14.76 14.78 15.91
CA ALA A 32 15.50 15.69 16.77
C ALA A 32 16.17 14.96 17.95
N ASP A 33 15.48 13.97 18.51
CA ASP A 33 15.97 13.15 19.61
C ASP A 33 16.90 12.01 19.13
N SER A 34 17.19 11.92 17.83
CA SER A 34 18.04 10.88 17.21
C SER A 34 17.61 9.46 17.57
N LEU A 35 16.29 9.21 17.66
CA LEU A 35 15.78 7.87 17.96
C LEU A 35 16.05 6.91 16.81
N ASP A 36 16.12 5.62 17.13
CA ASP A 36 16.19 4.57 16.12
C ASP A 36 14.91 4.61 15.27
N LEU A 37 15.07 5.01 13.99
CA LEU A 37 13.96 5.17 13.06
C LEU A 37 13.24 3.85 12.77
N HIS A 38 13.93 2.72 12.87
CA HIS A 38 13.30 1.41 12.75
C HIS A 38 12.32 1.19 13.92
N GLU A 39 12.77 1.48 15.14
CA GLU A 39 11.93 1.38 16.33
C GLU A 39 10.75 2.35 16.29
N VAL A 40 10.98 3.59 15.86
CA VAL A 40 9.94 4.62 15.67
C VAL A 40 8.82 4.13 14.75
N ILE A 41 9.17 3.47 13.67
CA ILE A 41 8.17 2.99 12.71
C ILE A 41 7.52 1.70 13.19
N GLU A 42 8.28 0.68 13.57
CA GLU A 42 7.76 -0.64 13.92
C GLU A 42 6.95 -0.64 15.24
N ARG A 43 7.33 0.19 16.22
CA ARG A 43 6.67 0.25 17.53
C ARG A 43 5.81 1.51 17.71
N GLY A 44 6.06 2.56 16.93
CA GLY A 44 5.31 3.81 17.02
C GLY A 44 4.16 3.89 16.01
N PHE A 45 4.47 3.98 14.72
CA PHE A 45 3.46 4.29 13.71
C PHE A 45 2.72 3.06 13.15
N ILE A 46 3.41 1.92 12.93
CA ILE A 46 2.79 0.71 12.37
C ILE A 46 1.65 0.16 13.25
N PRO A 47 1.77 0.08 14.59
CA PRO A 47 0.65 -0.38 15.42
C PRO A 47 -0.59 0.51 15.27
N GLY A 48 -0.41 1.81 15.04
CA GLY A 48 -1.52 2.75 14.79
C GLY A 48 -2.30 2.41 13.55
N ILE A 49 -1.63 2.25 12.40
CA ILE A 49 -2.32 1.93 11.15
C ILE A 49 -2.91 0.51 11.15
N GLN A 50 -2.31 -0.43 11.86
CA GLN A 50 -2.89 -1.75 12.09
C GLN A 50 -4.17 -1.66 12.91
N LYS A 51 -4.17 -0.85 13.99
CA LYS A 51 -5.34 -0.64 14.84
C LYS A 51 -6.49 0.03 14.09
N VAL A 52 -6.20 1.04 13.25
CA VAL A 52 -7.19 1.64 12.34
C VAL A 52 -7.83 0.57 11.44
N GLY A 53 -7.02 -0.35 10.93
CA GLY A 53 -7.50 -1.48 10.14
C GLY A 53 -8.42 -2.43 10.91
N GLU A 54 -8.08 -2.78 12.15
CA GLU A 54 -8.91 -3.61 13.04
C GLU A 54 -10.25 -2.94 13.35
N LEU A 55 -10.23 -1.63 13.67
CA LEU A 55 -11.44 -0.85 13.97
C LEU A 55 -12.36 -0.72 12.76
N TRP A 56 -11.80 -0.63 11.55
CA TRP A 56 -12.56 -0.72 10.32
C TRP A 56 -13.21 -2.12 10.13
N GLU A 57 -12.46 -3.18 10.36
CA GLU A 57 -12.97 -4.56 10.23
C GLU A 57 -14.07 -4.87 11.25
N SER A 58 -13.99 -4.31 12.47
CA SER A 58 -15.02 -4.45 13.51
C SER A 58 -16.26 -3.59 13.27
N GLY A 59 -16.20 -2.64 12.35
CA GLY A 59 -17.28 -1.68 12.07
C GLY A 59 -17.34 -0.51 13.06
N GLU A 60 -16.33 -0.33 13.90
CA GLU A 60 -16.21 0.82 14.79
C GLU A 60 -15.76 2.07 14.04
N TYR A 61 -14.89 1.90 13.02
CA TYR A 61 -14.45 2.97 12.13
C TYR A 61 -15.11 2.84 10.76
N PHE A 62 -15.32 4.00 10.12
CA PHE A 62 -15.85 4.13 8.78
C PHE A 62 -14.78 4.67 7.82
N LEU A 63 -15.17 4.87 6.56
CA LEU A 63 -14.23 5.31 5.51
C LEU A 63 -13.46 6.60 5.85
N PRO A 64 -14.05 7.64 6.47
CA PRO A 64 -13.31 8.85 6.86
C PRO A 64 -12.16 8.58 7.83
N GLU A 65 -12.39 7.76 8.87
CA GLU A 65 -11.36 7.42 9.87
C GLU A 65 -10.23 6.59 9.25
N LEU A 66 -10.58 5.65 8.35
CA LEU A 66 -9.60 4.85 7.62
C LEU A 66 -8.69 5.73 6.74
N ILE A 67 -9.28 6.69 6.02
CA ILE A 67 -8.53 7.67 5.19
C ILE A 67 -7.66 8.54 6.09
N SER A 68 -8.19 9.08 7.20
CA SER A 68 -7.44 9.93 8.12
C SER A 68 -6.23 9.22 8.69
N GLY A 69 -6.38 7.98 9.16
CA GLY A 69 -5.26 7.17 9.67
C GLY A 69 -4.17 6.93 8.61
N ALA A 70 -4.57 6.59 7.38
CA ALA A 70 -3.63 6.41 6.27
C ALA A 70 -2.89 7.71 5.91
N GLU A 71 -3.58 8.86 5.89
CA GLU A 71 -2.95 10.16 5.63
C GLU A 71 -2.03 10.61 6.78
N CYS A 72 -2.35 10.29 8.04
CA CYS A 72 -1.46 10.51 9.18
C CYS A 72 -0.16 9.73 9.04
N MET A 73 -0.26 8.43 8.77
CA MET A 73 0.90 7.57 8.54
C MET A 73 1.76 8.09 7.40
N LYS A 74 1.15 8.43 6.26
CA LYS A 74 1.83 8.97 5.08
C LYS A 74 2.54 10.28 5.39
N ALA A 75 1.93 11.18 6.16
CA ALA A 75 2.52 12.46 6.55
C ALA A 75 3.73 12.27 7.48
N ALA A 76 3.63 11.39 8.47
CA ALA A 76 4.74 11.03 9.35
C ALA A 76 5.91 10.43 8.57
N MET A 77 5.62 9.48 7.65
CA MET A 77 6.63 8.87 6.80
C MET A 77 7.32 9.88 5.87
N ALA A 78 6.61 10.90 5.39
CA ALA A 78 7.19 11.97 4.58
C ALA A 78 8.24 12.79 5.36
N VAL A 79 8.02 13.01 6.67
CA VAL A 79 8.99 13.67 7.57
C VAL A 79 10.21 12.79 7.80
N LEU A 80 10.00 11.49 8.03
CA LEU A 80 11.08 10.55 8.33
C LEU A 80 11.92 10.18 7.09
N LYS A 81 11.32 10.18 5.89
CA LYS A 81 11.93 9.72 4.64
C LYS A 81 13.30 10.33 4.31
N PRO A 82 13.57 11.64 4.48
CA PRO A 82 14.89 12.22 4.20
C PRO A 82 15.99 11.64 5.09
N ALA A 83 15.71 11.41 6.37
CA ALA A 83 16.65 10.80 7.30
C ALA A 83 16.89 9.31 6.99
N PHE A 84 15.87 8.63 6.48
CA PHE A 84 16.02 7.29 5.95
C PHE A 84 16.82 7.23 4.65
N ALA A 85 16.73 8.21 3.76
CA ALA A 85 17.48 8.20 2.51
C ALA A 85 19.00 8.14 2.73
N ALA A 86 19.47 8.60 3.90
CA ALA A 86 20.85 8.47 4.34
C ALA A 86 21.15 7.12 5.04
N ALA A 87 20.13 6.44 5.59
CA ALA A 87 20.24 5.24 6.45
C ALA A 87 19.45 4.02 5.96
N LEU A 88 18.63 4.17 4.91
CA LEU A 88 17.76 3.09 4.43
C LEU A 88 18.59 1.97 3.77
N THR A 89 18.97 1.06 4.60
CA THR A 89 19.11 -0.34 4.20
C THR A 89 17.77 -0.84 3.65
N GLU A 90 17.83 -1.73 2.65
CA GLU A 90 16.66 -2.37 1.99
C GLU A 90 15.66 -3.03 2.96
N ALA A 91 16.01 -3.12 4.25
CA ALA A 91 15.26 -3.79 5.30
C ALA A 91 13.85 -3.22 5.57
N PHE A 92 13.58 -1.96 5.24
CA PHE A 92 12.29 -1.32 5.52
C PHE A 92 11.32 -1.31 4.32
N ARG A 93 11.81 -1.54 3.11
CA ARG A 93 10.98 -1.61 1.92
C ARG A 93 10.27 -2.96 1.84
N ARG A 94 8.95 -2.95 1.97
CA ARG A 94 8.14 -4.18 1.80
C ARG A 94 8.05 -4.64 0.35
N GLY A 95 8.48 -3.81 -0.60
CA GLY A 95 8.44 -4.07 -2.03
C GLY A 95 7.99 -2.86 -2.83
N LYS A 96 7.95 -3.03 -4.15
CA LYS A 96 7.55 -1.99 -5.10
C LYS A 96 6.26 -2.40 -5.79
N VAL A 97 5.32 -1.48 -5.86
CA VAL A 97 3.97 -1.71 -6.41
C VAL A 97 3.67 -0.70 -7.50
N VAL A 98 3.25 -1.19 -8.65
CA VAL A 98 2.57 -0.38 -9.67
C VAL A 98 1.07 -0.57 -9.51
N ILE A 99 0.31 0.52 -9.38
CA ILE A 99 -1.14 0.48 -9.24
C ILE A 99 -1.79 1.41 -10.26
N GLY A 100 -2.97 1.07 -10.72
CA GLY A 100 -3.76 1.90 -11.64
C GLY A 100 -5.16 1.36 -11.86
N THR A 101 -6.03 2.20 -12.40
CA THR A 101 -7.33 1.80 -12.91
C THR A 101 -7.19 1.45 -14.39
N ILE A 102 -7.72 0.29 -14.76
CA ILE A 102 -7.53 -0.30 -16.09
C ILE A 102 -8.18 0.53 -17.21
N GLU A 103 -7.72 0.36 -18.44
CA GLU A 103 -8.18 1.05 -19.64
C GLU A 103 -9.71 1.04 -19.78
N GLY A 104 -10.29 2.18 -20.11
CA GLY A 104 -11.72 2.42 -20.25
C GLY A 104 -12.45 2.71 -18.94
N ASP A 105 -11.75 2.73 -17.82
CA ASP A 105 -12.32 3.00 -16.50
C ASP A 105 -11.66 4.23 -15.85
N ILE A 106 -12.49 5.19 -15.41
CA ILE A 106 -12.02 6.45 -14.80
C ILE A 106 -12.21 6.49 -13.29
N HIS A 107 -12.77 5.42 -12.69
CA HIS A 107 -13.05 5.38 -11.27
C HIS A 107 -11.77 5.10 -10.47
N ASP A 108 -11.37 6.02 -9.61
CA ASP A 108 -10.09 5.96 -8.93
C ASP A 108 -10.16 6.08 -7.39
N ILE A 109 -11.32 6.39 -6.79
CA ILE A 109 -11.45 6.59 -5.34
C ILE A 109 -10.96 5.35 -4.57
N GLY A 110 -11.46 4.17 -4.89
CA GLY A 110 -11.04 2.93 -4.23
C GLY A 110 -9.56 2.60 -4.47
N LYS A 111 -9.07 2.82 -5.70
CA LYS A 111 -7.67 2.65 -6.05
C LYS A 111 -6.76 3.60 -5.26
N ASN A 112 -7.13 4.87 -5.13
CA ASN A 112 -6.36 5.87 -4.39
C ASN A 112 -6.28 5.51 -2.90
N LEU A 113 -7.35 4.95 -2.32
CA LEU A 113 -7.34 4.42 -0.97
C LEU A 113 -6.35 3.25 -0.84
N VAL A 114 -6.39 2.28 -1.76
CA VAL A 114 -5.44 1.15 -1.77
C VAL A 114 -3.99 1.66 -1.90
N ALA A 115 -3.72 2.61 -2.81
CA ALA A 115 -2.39 3.18 -3.00
C ALA A 115 -1.88 3.87 -1.74
N SER A 116 -2.73 4.67 -1.07
CA SER A 116 -2.39 5.34 0.19
C SER A 116 -2.08 4.33 1.29
N MET A 117 -2.90 3.29 1.43
CA MET A 117 -2.69 2.25 2.44
C MET A 117 -1.46 1.38 2.17
N LEU A 118 -1.17 1.03 0.91
CA LEU A 118 0.06 0.33 0.55
C LEU A 118 1.29 1.18 0.91
N SER A 119 1.26 2.48 0.59
CA SER A 119 2.34 3.40 0.95
C SER A 119 2.50 3.52 2.47
N ALA A 120 1.40 3.61 3.23
CA ALA A 120 1.39 3.64 4.68
C ALA A 120 1.97 2.35 5.30
N ASN A 121 1.85 1.22 4.59
CA ASN A 121 2.41 -0.06 5.00
C ASN A 121 3.84 -0.33 4.48
N GLY A 122 4.54 0.68 3.96
CA GLY A 122 5.96 0.60 3.60
C GLY A 122 6.26 0.13 2.18
N PHE A 123 5.24 0.07 1.30
CA PHE A 123 5.49 -0.17 -0.12
C PHE A 123 5.89 1.12 -0.85
N ASP A 124 6.79 0.99 -1.82
CA ASP A 124 7.10 2.05 -2.79
C ASP A 124 6.07 1.95 -3.93
N VAL A 125 5.12 2.89 -3.96
CA VAL A 125 3.95 2.83 -4.83
C VAL A 125 4.06 3.82 -5.97
N LEU A 126 4.00 3.32 -7.21
CA LEU A 126 3.82 4.11 -8.42
C LEU A 126 2.37 4.01 -8.87
N ASP A 127 1.62 5.07 -8.66
CA ASP A 127 0.24 5.19 -9.14
C ASP A 127 0.22 5.74 -10.57
N LEU A 128 -0.34 4.99 -11.49
CA LEU A 128 -0.45 5.34 -12.90
C LEU A 128 -1.72 6.15 -13.22
N GLY A 129 -2.60 6.37 -12.23
CA GLY A 129 -3.88 7.03 -12.43
C GLY A 129 -4.97 6.09 -12.96
N ALA A 130 -5.85 6.64 -13.79
CA ALA A 130 -6.99 5.94 -14.37
C ALA A 130 -6.86 5.84 -15.91
N ASP A 131 -7.69 5.00 -16.53
CA ASP A 131 -7.70 4.74 -17.97
C ASP A 131 -6.33 4.27 -18.51
N VAL A 132 -5.70 3.36 -17.78
CA VAL A 132 -4.33 2.93 -18.06
C VAL A 132 -4.31 1.68 -18.92
N LYS A 133 -3.67 1.75 -20.08
CA LYS A 133 -3.49 0.61 -20.99
C LYS A 133 -2.69 -0.52 -20.34
N PRO A 134 -3.04 -1.80 -20.57
CA PRO A 134 -2.33 -2.95 -20.01
C PRO A 134 -0.80 -2.92 -20.25
N ALA A 135 -0.37 -2.52 -21.45
CA ALA A 135 1.05 -2.42 -21.77
C ALA A 135 1.81 -1.43 -20.88
N ARG A 136 1.15 -0.30 -20.49
CA ARG A 136 1.75 0.73 -19.66
C ARG A 136 2.03 0.26 -18.24
N PHE A 137 1.18 -0.61 -17.67
CA PHE A 137 1.46 -1.25 -16.38
C PHE A 137 2.74 -2.08 -16.43
N ILE A 138 2.92 -2.85 -17.50
CA ILE A 138 4.08 -3.73 -17.67
C ILE A 138 5.35 -2.90 -17.82
N GLU A 139 5.33 -1.89 -18.68
CA GLU A 139 6.46 -0.96 -18.88
C GLU A 139 6.86 -0.27 -17.57
N ALA A 140 5.87 0.22 -16.83
CA ALA A 140 6.10 0.87 -15.54
C ALA A 140 6.67 -0.11 -14.51
N ALA A 141 6.15 -1.34 -14.48
CA ALA A 141 6.61 -2.38 -13.57
C ALA A 141 8.05 -2.83 -13.87
N GLU A 142 8.40 -2.96 -15.14
CA GLU A 142 9.78 -3.24 -15.56
C GLU A 142 10.72 -2.07 -15.23
N GLY A 143 10.33 -0.84 -15.56
CA GLY A 143 11.15 0.35 -15.33
C GLY A 143 11.39 0.64 -13.84
N MET A 144 10.40 0.40 -12.99
CA MET A 144 10.52 0.53 -11.53
C MET A 144 11.22 -0.67 -10.88
N GLY A 145 11.26 -1.82 -11.55
CA GLY A 145 11.63 -3.09 -10.93
C GLY A 145 10.59 -3.50 -9.89
N ALA A 146 9.30 -3.42 -10.24
CA ALA A 146 8.22 -3.73 -9.33
C ALA A 146 8.14 -5.22 -8.98
N ASP A 147 7.57 -5.49 -7.80
CA ASP A 147 7.25 -6.83 -7.32
C ASP A 147 5.78 -7.18 -7.63
N LEU A 148 4.91 -6.16 -7.53
CA LEU A 148 3.47 -6.30 -7.68
C LEU A 148 2.89 -5.32 -8.70
N ILE A 149 1.85 -5.77 -9.39
CA ILE A 149 0.97 -4.95 -10.23
C ILE A 149 -0.45 -5.06 -9.67
N CYS A 150 -1.05 -3.94 -9.29
CA CYS A 150 -2.40 -3.86 -8.73
C CYS A 150 -3.34 -3.21 -9.74
N LEU A 151 -4.44 -3.87 -10.07
CA LEU A 151 -5.39 -3.45 -11.09
C LEU A 151 -6.76 -3.19 -10.51
N SER A 152 -7.29 -1.99 -10.69
CA SER A 152 -8.65 -1.62 -10.32
C SER A 152 -9.57 -1.58 -11.54
N ALA A 153 -10.82 -2.07 -11.38
CA ALA A 153 -11.89 -1.95 -12.34
C ALA A 153 -13.23 -1.78 -11.62
N LEU A 154 -14.06 -0.82 -12.03
CA LEU A 154 -15.39 -0.60 -11.43
C LEU A 154 -16.54 -1.08 -12.34
N LEU A 155 -16.31 -1.33 -13.61
CA LEU A 155 -17.32 -1.76 -14.58
C LEU A 155 -17.04 -3.19 -15.04
N THR A 156 -18.12 -3.96 -15.29
CA THR A 156 -18.01 -5.33 -15.83
C THR A 156 -17.37 -5.37 -17.21
N THR A 157 -17.55 -4.30 -17.99
CA THR A 157 -16.95 -4.14 -19.32
C THR A 157 -15.45 -3.89 -19.23
N THR A 158 -14.98 -3.11 -18.27
CA THR A 158 -13.57 -2.74 -18.12
C THR A 158 -12.75 -3.83 -17.43
N MET A 159 -13.36 -4.64 -16.54
CA MET A 159 -12.64 -5.73 -15.86
C MET A 159 -12.02 -6.74 -16.85
N LEU A 160 -12.52 -6.84 -18.09
CA LEU A 160 -11.94 -7.69 -19.13
C LEU A 160 -10.49 -7.28 -19.45
N ASN A 161 -10.13 -6.02 -19.29
CA ASN A 161 -8.77 -5.53 -19.49
C ASN A 161 -7.80 -6.00 -18.41
N GLN A 162 -8.28 -6.43 -17.23
CA GLN A 162 -7.46 -7.13 -16.24
C GLN A 162 -6.97 -8.48 -16.79
N ARG A 163 -7.86 -9.23 -17.47
CA ARG A 163 -7.49 -10.47 -18.18
C ARG A 163 -6.47 -10.17 -19.27
N ARG A 164 -6.70 -9.12 -20.08
CA ARG A 164 -5.79 -8.75 -21.17
C ARG A 164 -4.38 -8.45 -20.67
N LEU A 165 -4.22 -7.82 -19.50
CA LEU A 165 -2.90 -7.62 -18.89
C LEU A 165 -2.23 -8.96 -18.56
N ILE A 166 -2.95 -9.90 -17.96
CA ILE A 166 -2.41 -11.23 -17.62
C ILE A 166 -1.96 -11.99 -18.89
N GLU A 167 -2.78 -11.92 -19.96
CA GLU A 167 -2.44 -12.50 -21.25
C GLU A 167 -1.17 -11.87 -21.83
N LEU A 168 -1.08 -10.55 -21.79
CA LEU A 168 0.10 -9.83 -22.29
C LEU A 168 1.36 -10.16 -21.49
N LEU A 169 1.26 -10.35 -20.17
CA LEU A 169 2.36 -10.85 -19.36
C LEU A 169 2.81 -12.26 -19.78
N LYS A 170 1.85 -13.15 -20.12
CA LYS A 170 2.16 -14.49 -20.62
C LYS A 170 2.83 -14.42 -22.01
N GLU A 171 2.27 -13.63 -22.93
CA GLU A 171 2.81 -13.42 -24.27
C GLU A 171 4.26 -12.92 -24.24
N ARG A 172 4.60 -12.06 -23.26
CA ARG A 172 5.94 -11.50 -23.09
C ARG A 172 6.87 -12.38 -22.22
N GLY A 173 6.42 -13.52 -21.72
CA GLY A 173 7.19 -14.38 -20.81
C GLY A 173 7.43 -13.78 -19.42
N LEU A 174 6.64 -12.77 -19.02
CA LEU A 174 6.80 -12.01 -17.79
C LEU A 174 5.85 -12.43 -16.66
N ARG A 175 4.91 -13.39 -16.93
CA ARG A 175 3.87 -13.75 -15.94
C ARG A 175 4.42 -14.22 -14.59
N GLY A 176 5.58 -14.84 -14.57
CA GLY A 176 6.23 -15.29 -13.35
C GLY A 176 7.05 -14.22 -12.61
N ARG A 177 7.28 -13.06 -13.25
CA ARG A 177 8.10 -11.99 -12.69
C ARG A 177 7.35 -11.11 -11.72
N PHE A 178 6.06 -10.85 -11.97
CA PHE A 178 5.23 -9.94 -11.19
C PHE A 178 4.10 -10.69 -10.52
N LYS A 179 3.78 -10.32 -9.27
CA LYS A 179 2.52 -10.70 -8.63
C LYS A 179 1.43 -9.73 -9.08
N VAL A 180 0.29 -10.27 -9.50
CA VAL A 180 -0.84 -9.47 -9.99
C VAL A 180 -2.01 -9.57 -9.04
N LEU A 181 -2.40 -8.44 -8.46
CA LEU A 181 -3.58 -8.30 -7.61
C LEU A 181 -4.67 -7.57 -8.40
N VAL A 182 -5.89 -8.05 -8.30
CA VAL A 182 -7.06 -7.43 -8.91
C VAL A 182 -8.09 -7.05 -7.86
N GLY A 183 -8.81 -5.95 -8.10
CA GLY A 183 -9.88 -5.47 -7.24
C GLY A 183 -10.86 -4.60 -8.00
N GLY A 184 -11.91 -4.19 -7.30
CA GLY A 184 -12.99 -3.34 -7.81
C GLY A 184 -14.36 -4.02 -7.71
N ALA A 185 -15.44 -3.22 -7.75
CA ALA A 185 -16.78 -3.68 -7.41
C ALA A 185 -17.29 -4.92 -8.18
N PRO A 186 -17.06 -5.10 -9.50
CA PRO A 186 -17.50 -6.29 -10.22
C PRO A 186 -16.53 -7.46 -10.10
N VAL A 187 -15.34 -7.23 -9.52
CA VAL A 187 -14.29 -8.24 -9.42
C VAL A 187 -14.58 -9.20 -8.27
N SER A 188 -14.26 -10.46 -8.45
CA SER A 188 -14.45 -11.50 -7.44
C SER A 188 -13.25 -12.43 -7.35
N ARG A 189 -13.17 -13.21 -6.26
CA ARG A 189 -12.17 -14.27 -6.10
C ARG A 189 -12.19 -15.27 -7.25
N LYS A 190 -13.39 -15.61 -7.72
CA LYS A 190 -13.57 -16.50 -8.88
C LYS A 190 -12.97 -15.88 -10.14
N TRP A 191 -13.28 -14.60 -10.41
CA TRP A 191 -12.69 -13.88 -11.54
C TRP A 191 -11.17 -13.85 -11.50
N ALA A 192 -10.58 -13.51 -10.35
CA ALA A 192 -9.14 -13.50 -10.17
C ALA A 192 -8.51 -14.86 -10.51
N ALA A 193 -9.11 -15.93 -10.03
CA ALA A 193 -8.67 -17.30 -10.34
C ALA A 193 -8.84 -17.63 -11.85
N ASP A 194 -9.98 -17.28 -12.46
CA ASP A 194 -10.29 -17.58 -13.85
C ASP A 194 -9.32 -16.88 -14.82
N ILE A 195 -8.85 -15.68 -14.50
CA ILE A 195 -7.88 -14.96 -15.32
C ILE A 195 -6.41 -15.31 -14.98
N GLY A 196 -6.19 -15.97 -13.85
CA GLY A 196 -4.87 -16.34 -13.37
C GLY A 196 -4.14 -15.19 -12.67
N ALA A 197 -4.86 -14.31 -11.97
CA ALA A 197 -4.27 -13.35 -11.03
C ALA A 197 -3.77 -14.06 -9.76
N ASP A 198 -2.82 -13.44 -9.04
CA ASP A 198 -2.25 -14.01 -7.81
C ASP A 198 -3.15 -13.73 -6.59
N GLY A 199 -4.02 -12.73 -6.66
CA GLY A 199 -4.93 -12.42 -5.57
C GLY A 199 -6.05 -11.46 -5.93
N TYR A 200 -7.07 -11.44 -5.07
CA TYR A 200 -8.23 -10.56 -5.13
C TYR A 200 -8.37 -9.75 -3.85
N GLY A 201 -8.26 -8.45 -3.97
CA GLY A 201 -8.53 -7.50 -2.89
C GLY A 201 -10.01 -7.11 -2.87
N GLU A 202 -10.77 -7.66 -1.94
CA GLU A 202 -12.19 -7.34 -1.75
C GLU A 202 -12.39 -5.89 -1.29
N ASN A 203 -11.45 -5.41 -0.50
CA ASN A 203 -11.38 -4.04 -0.02
C ASN A 203 -9.90 -3.61 0.12
N ALA A 204 -9.67 -2.38 0.55
CA ALA A 204 -8.32 -1.84 0.64
C ALA A 204 -7.43 -2.58 1.65
N LEU A 205 -7.99 -3.01 2.78
CA LEU A 205 -7.24 -3.80 3.78
C LEU A 205 -6.87 -5.19 3.26
N ALA A 206 -7.81 -5.88 2.62
CA ALA A 206 -7.55 -7.19 2.02
C ALA A 206 -6.47 -7.08 0.93
N ALA A 207 -6.48 -6.01 0.13
CA ALA A 207 -5.45 -5.76 -0.87
C ALA A 207 -4.06 -5.56 -0.23
N VAL A 208 -3.97 -4.82 0.88
CA VAL A 208 -2.72 -4.63 1.62
C VAL A 208 -2.22 -5.93 2.25
N LYS A 209 -3.10 -6.70 2.92
CA LYS A 209 -2.75 -8.01 3.49
C LYS A 209 -2.17 -8.94 2.42
N LEU A 210 -2.83 -9.04 1.26
CA LEU A 210 -2.35 -9.84 0.13
C LEU A 210 -1.01 -9.31 -0.42
N ALA A 211 -0.83 -8.01 -0.54
CA ALA A 211 0.42 -7.43 -1.00
C ALA A 211 1.58 -7.78 -0.05
N VAL A 212 1.34 -7.77 1.26
CA VAL A 212 2.33 -8.17 2.28
C VAL A 212 2.67 -9.66 2.18
N GLU A 213 1.66 -10.52 1.95
CA GLU A 213 1.84 -11.97 1.82
C GLU A 213 2.59 -12.37 0.54
N LEU A 214 2.28 -11.69 -0.58
CA LEU A 214 2.80 -12.00 -1.92
C LEU A 214 4.07 -11.23 -2.26
N GLY A 215 4.35 -10.16 -1.53
CA GLY A 215 5.55 -9.33 -1.70
C GLY A 215 6.84 -10.09 -1.38
N PRO A 216 7.99 -9.49 -1.64
CA PRO A 216 9.26 -10.12 -1.34
C PRO A 216 9.36 -10.45 0.16
N LYS A 217 9.65 -11.72 0.47
CA LYS A 217 9.85 -12.14 1.86
C LYS A 217 11.10 -11.44 2.39
N ARG A 218 10.98 -10.73 3.52
CA ARG A 218 12.13 -10.16 4.22
C ARG A 218 13.18 -11.24 4.42
N ARG A 219 14.41 -11.03 3.95
CA ARG A 219 15.55 -11.76 4.49
C ARG A 219 15.79 -11.20 5.90
N PRO A 220 15.81 -12.03 6.95
CA PRO A 220 16.30 -11.58 8.23
C PRO A 220 17.73 -11.06 8.06
N ALA A 221 18.03 -9.90 8.63
CA ALA A 221 19.38 -9.33 8.69
C ALA A 221 20.30 -10.21 9.51
#